data_03854919da8f54e1f97c00ba6bd56ba9
#
_entry.id   03854919da8f54e1f97c00ba6bd56ba9
#
_cell.length_a   1.000
_cell.length_b   1.000
_cell.length_c   1.000
_cell.angle_alpha   90.00
_cell.angle_beta   90.00
_cell.angle_gamma   90.00
#
_symmetry.space_group_name_H-M   'P 1'
#
loop_
_entity.id
_entity.type
_entity.pdbx_description
1 polymer ?
#
loop_
_entity_poly.entity_id
_entity_poly.type
_entity_poly.pdbx_seq_one_letter_code
_entity_poly.pdbx_strand_id
1 'polypeptide(L)'
;MAVLQNFVGGTLLGDLIVRPNFGAWTSERIYELSRFVQSGLIERNQNLAASAGGTRTQLPMLTPIDPTSERIDSSEVWGTSGAGYLSIQKVGSQDHIVSIYRRGFAYGTDDISKMGSGLADPLGHVRDQLAAAVNKLNTTSARSVMEGAFGPIVPDGVLQNFAIDKTGGAAPTAVNYLAAASVIEAKQLLGERGTDLTGMVMHSAVASYLEEQGYMQALVDGSTVYAGQGIGVGSGSGFAGRAFGMNVIIDDQFGPLAGGTSGDVKKYPVYLAKGGVMQTASQSDLRINYDRNILSFQDQLAVDFHQCHTIPGVSWTSATDNPTDAALATSTNYGASYTDLRNVGLVRLLVNTPYDPTTYA
;
A
#
# COMPACT_ATOMS: atom_id res chain seq x y z
N MET A 1 4.94 -0.89 50.49
CA MET A 1 5.90 -1.07 49.38
C MET A 1 6.50 -2.47 49.55
N ALA A 2 5.84 -3.47 49.02
CA ALA A 2 6.28 -4.87 49.11
C ALA A 2 7.00 -5.19 47.81
N VAL A 3 8.28 -5.41 47.94
CA VAL A 3 9.15 -5.93 46.90
C VAL A 3 8.71 -7.36 46.59
N LEU A 4 8.09 -7.59 45.44
CA LEU A 4 7.92 -8.94 44.92
C LEU A 4 9.30 -9.42 44.43
N GLN A 5 10.09 -9.89 45.39
CA GLN A 5 11.31 -10.62 45.10
C GLN A 5 11.02 -12.10 45.02
N ASN A 6 11.61 -12.70 44.02
CA ASN A 6 11.96 -14.09 43.84
C ASN A 6 10.88 -15.05 43.34
N PHE A 7 10.65 -14.99 42.05
CA PHE A 7 10.58 -16.25 41.31
C PHE A 7 12.00 -16.61 40.83
N VAL A 8 12.71 -17.36 41.64
CA VAL A 8 14.01 -17.92 41.24
C VAL A 8 13.75 -19.06 40.28
N GLY A 9 14.03 -18.85 39.00
CA GLY A 9 14.16 -19.92 38.04
C GLY A 9 13.39 -19.82 36.70
N GLY A 10 12.62 -18.76 36.45
CA GLY A 10 11.98 -18.57 35.17
C GLY A 10 12.28 -17.18 34.60
N THR A 11 12.77 -17.09 33.39
CA THR A 11 12.90 -15.83 32.67
C THR A 11 11.50 -15.31 32.42
N LEU A 12 11.09 -14.24 33.11
CA LEU A 12 9.81 -13.57 32.85
C LEU A 12 9.88 -12.88 31.49
N LEU A 13 8.76 -12.86 30.78
CA LEU A 13 8.66 -12.14 29.51
C LEU A 13 9.05 -10.65 29.66
N GLY A 14 8.81 -10.07 30.85
CA GLY A 14 9.25 -8.73 31.21
C GLY A 14 10.77 -8.55 31.33
N ASP A 15 11.51 -9.63 31.56
CA ASP A 15 12.97 -9.59 31.63
C ASP A 15 13.62 -9.72 30.24
N LEU A 16 12.91 -10.34 29.30
CA LEU A 16 13.33 -10.48 27.91
C LEU A 16 12.95 -9.28 27.03
N ILE A 17 11.90 -8.55 27.41
CA ILE A 17 11.40 -7.43 26.64
C ILE A 17 11.74 -6.13 27.38
N VAL A 18 12.83 -5.51 27.02
CA VAL A 18 13.07 -4.09 27.34
C VAL A 18 12.09 -3.31 26.48
N ARG A 19 10.93 -2.97 27.05
CA ARG A 19 9.74 -2.39 26.39
C ARG A 19 10.05 -1.31 25.32
N PRO A 20 10.93 -0.31 25.59
CA PRO A 20 11.22 0.71 24.58
C PRO A 20 12.03 0.17 23.38
N ASN A 21 12.92 -0.79 23.59
CA ASN A 21 13.78 -1.32 22.53
C ASN A 21 13.05 -2.37 21.68
N PHE A 22 12.12 -3.13 22.26
CA PHE A 22 11.35 -4.13 21.53
C PHE A 22 10.41 -3.51 20.50
N GLY A 23 9.73 -2.42 20.85
CA GLY A 23 8.89 -1.67 19.93
C GLY A 23 9.67 -1.14 18.72
N ALA A 24 10.84 -0.53 18.96
CA ALA A 24 11.72 -0.04 17.90
C ALA A 24 12.23 -1.18 17.00
N TRP A 25 12.72 -2.28 17.59
CA TRP A 25 13.18 -3.44 16.84
C TRP A 25 12.06 -4.07 15.99
N THR A 26 10.87 -4.21 16.55
CA THR A 26 9.72 -4.77 15.83
C THR A 26 9.31 -3.85 14.67
N SER A 27 9.35 -2.54 14.86
CA SER A 27 9.04 -1.59 13.79
C SER A 27 10.06 -1.67 12.65
N GLU A 28 11.35 -1.75 12.93
CA GLU A 28 12.36 -1.98 11.91
C GLU A 28 12.13 -3.29 11.16
N ARG A 29 11.86 -4.38 11.90
CA ARG A 29 11.62 -5.69 11.29
C ARG A 29 10.36 -5.72 10.41
N ILE A 30 9.31 -4.98 10.76
CA ILE A 30 8.10 -4.81 9.93
C ILE A 30 8.48 -4.22 8.57
N TYR A 31 9.32 -3.19 8.55
CA TYR A 31 9.74 -2.56 7.31
C TYR A 31 10.70 -3.43 6.49
N GLU A 32 11.61 -4.15 7.14
CA GLU A 32 12.48 -5.13 6.47
C GLU A 32 11.68 -6.25 5.78
N LEU A 33 10.56 -6.68 6.36
CA LEU A 33 9.70 -7.71 5.81
C LEU A 33 8.72 -7.19 4.75
N SER A 34 8.50 -5.89 4.65
CA SER A 34 7.57 -5.31 3.69
C SER A 34 8.16 -5.27 2.28
N ARG A 35 7.66 -6.12 1.39
CA ARG A 35 8.06 -6.13 -0.03
C ARG A 35 7.78 -4.78 -0.71
N PHE A 36 6.73 -4.10 -0.32
CA PHE A 36 6.37 -2.78 -0.87
C PHE A 36 7.36 -1.69 -0.50
N VAL A 37 7.82 -1.68 0.75
CA VAL A 37 8.84 -0.73 1.21
C VAL A 37 10.19 -1.05 0.56
N GLN A 38 10.58 -2.32 0.52
CA GLN A 38 11.82 -2.76 -0.14
C GLN A 38 11.84 -2.44 -1.63
N SER A 39 10.68 -2.48 -2.28
CA SER A 39 10.55 -2.15 -3.71
C SER A 39 10.60 -0.66 -4.00
N GLY A 40 10.55 0.20 -2.98
CA GLY A 40 10.50 1.66 -3.16
C GLY A 40 9.18 2.18 -3.72
N LEU A 41 8.12 1.38 -3.77
CA LEU A 41 6.78 1.85 -4.15
C LEU A 41 6.10 2.61 -3.00
N ILE A 42 6.36 2.19 -1.76
CA ILE A 42 5.93 2.90 -0.56
C ILE A 42 7.14 3.60 0.04
N GLU A 43 7.06 4.90 0.18
CA GLU A 43 8.09 5.74 0.78
C GLU A 43 7.65 6.19 2.17
N ARG A 44 8.61 6.21 3.09
CA ARG A 44 8.39 6.77 4.43
C ARG A 44 8.48 8.29 4.36
N ASN A 45 7.41 8.97 4.75
CA ASN A 45 7.41 10.42 4.89
C ASN A 45 7.43 10.81 6.37
N GLN A 46 8.52 11.41 6.81
CA GLN A 46 8.70 11.85 8.20
C GLN A 46 7.73 12.98 8.60
N ASN A 47 7.21 13.72 7.62
CA ASN A 47 6.23 14.78 7.88
C ASN A 47 4.83 14.23 8.20
N LEU A 48 4.59 12.95 7.88
CA LEU A 48 3.39 12.23 8.29
C LEU A 48 3.60 11.66 9.69
N ALA A 49 3.51 12.50 10.72
CA ALA A 49 3.62 12.04 12.09
C ALA A 49 2.26 11.52 12.58
N ALA A 50 2.13 10.20 12.70
CA ALA A 50 0.95 9.57 13.29
C ALA A 50 0.76 9.88 14.79
N SER A 51 1.77 10.45 15.44
CA SER A 51 1.81 10.74 16.88
C SER A 51 1.43 12.16 17.27
N ALA A 52 1.18 13.06 16.31
CA ALA A 52 0.97 14.48 16.59
C ALA A 52 -0.36 14.82 17.28
N GLY A 53 -1.18 13.82 17.59
CA GLY A 53 -2.52 14.01 18.18
C GLY A 53 -3.51 14.55 17.14
N GLY A 54 -4.54 13.78 16.86
CA GLY A 54 -5.54 14.10 15.86
C GLY A 54 -5.79 12.91 14.95
N THR A 55 -6.95 12.91 14.29
CA THR A 55 -7.37 11.85 13.36
C THR A 55 -6.97 12.15 11.92
N ARG A 56 -6.45 13.35 11.66
CA ARG A 56 -6.07 13.83 10.34
C ARG A 56 -4.80 14.67 10.39
N THR A 57 -3.95 14.49 9.40
CA THR A 57 -2.77 15.33 9.17
C THR A 57 -2.96 16.10 7.87
N GLN A 58 -2.65 17.39 7.88
CA GLN A 58 -2.66 18.24 6.68
C GLN A 58 -1.23 18.46 6.22
N LEU A 59 -1.00 18.18 4.96
CA LEU A 59 0.26 18.50 4.30
C LEU A 59 0.02 19.64 3.32
N PRO A 60 0.57 20.83 3.56
CA PRO A 60 0.45 21.94 2.61
C PRO A 60 1.22 21.60 1.33
N MET A 61 0.56 21.73 0.19
CA MET A 61 1.14 21.52 -1.13
C MET A 61 1.01 22.78 -1.96
N LEU A 62 2.06 23.16 -2.65
CA LEU A 62 2.00 24.24 -3.62
C LEU A 62 1.45 23.71 -4.94
N THR A 63 0.51 24.44 -5.53
CA THR A 63 0.01 24.12 -6.88
C THR A 63 1.14 24.32 -7.89
N PRO A 64 1.31 23.42 -8.87
CA PRO A 64 2.25 23.61 -9.96
C PRO A 64 1.98 24.95 -10.67
N ILE A 65 3.03 25.64 -11.02
CA ILE A 65 2.94 26.88 -11.79
C ILE A 65 2.68 26.49 -13.25
N ASP A 66 1.55 26.97 -13.78
CA ASP A 66 1.24 26.86 -15.22
C ASP A 66 1.41 28.27 -15.83
N PRO A 67 2.60 28.61 -16.35
CA PRO A 67 2.88 29.95 -16.84
C PRO A 67 2.20 30.19 -18.18
N THR A 68 1.30 31.14 -18.22
CA THR A 68 0.79 31.66 -19.48
C THR A 68 1.77 32.73 -19.99
N SER A 69 2.36 32.50 -21.18
CA SER A 69 3.25 33.49 -21.77
C SER A 69 2.44 34.64 -22.35
N GLU A 70 2.78 35.84 -21.96
CA GLU A 70 2.19 37.06 -22.49
C GLU A 70 3.22 37.79 -23.37
N ARG A 71 2.73 38.38 -24.47
CA ARG A 71 3.58 39.19 -25.31
C ARG A 71 3.92 40.50 -24.62
N ILE A 72 5.20 40.80 -24.50
CA ILE A 72 5.68 42.09 -24.03
C ILE A 72 6.01 42.92 -25.28
N ASP A 73 5.37 44.06 -25.44
CA ASP A 73 5.67 45.02 -26.50
C ASP A 73 6.31 46.24 -25.87
N SER A 74 7.54 46.58 -26.33
CA SER A 74 8.30 47.74 -25.84
C SER A 74 7.73 49.07 -26.29
N SER A 75 6.81 49.05 -27.24
CA SER A 75 6.15 50.26 -27.80
C SER A 75 4.94 50.73 -27.01
N GLU A 76 4.51 49.98 -26.00
CA GLU A 76 3.30 50.30 -25.24
C GLU A 76 3.59 51.24 -24.04
N VAL A 77 2.67 52.17 -23.86
CA VAL A 77 2.79 53.24 -22.84
C VAL A 77 2.46 52.67 -21.44
N TRP A 78 3.36 52.94 -20.47
CA TRP A 78 3.15 52.57 -19.11
C TRP A 78 1.84 53.14 -18.55
N GLY A 79 0.99 52.27 -17.97
CA GLY A 79 -0.23 52.71 -17.27
C GLY A 79 -1.55 52.47 -17.98
N THR A 80 -1.56 51.90 -19.20
CA THR A 80 -2.81 51.57 -19.90
C THR A 80 -3.12 50.11 -19.71
N SER A 81 -4.26 49.79 -19.07
CA SER A 81 -4.66 48.42 -18.82
C SER A 81 -4.92 47.70 -20.13
N GLY A 82 -4.17 46.67 -20.39
CA GLY A 82 -4.50 45.71 -21.47
C GLY A 82 -3.42 45.31 -22.42
N ALA A 83 -2.28 45.99 -22.49
CA ALA A 83 -1.20 45.59 -23.35
C ALA A 83 0.13 46.09 -22.83
N GLY A 84 1.14 45.23 -22.76
CA GLY A 84 2.48 45.59 -22.34
C GLY A 84 2.90 45.29 -20.88
N TYR A 85 1.97 44.81 -20.07
CA TYR A 85 2.27 44.38 -18.69
C TYR A 85 2.05 42.90 -18.53
N LEU A 86 3.02 42.25 -17.86
CA LEU A 86 2.82 40.89 -17.39
C LEU A 86 1.76 40.85 -16.31
N SER A 87 0.76 40.00 -16.45
CA SER A 87 -0.23 39.75 -15.42
C SER A 87 0.44 38.94 -14.28
N ILE A 88 0.23 39.43 -13.05
CA ILE A 88 0.74 38.73 -11.87
C ILE A 88 -0.12 37.48 -11.63
N GLN A 89 0.51 36.33 -11.84
CA GLN A 89 -0.12 35.05 -11.55
C GLN A 89 0.03 34.69 -10.09
N LYS A 90 -0.99 34.09 -9.50
CA LYS A 90 -0.97 33.65 -8.11
C LYS A 90 -0.45 32.25 -8.01
N VAL A 91 0.49 32.01 -7.08
CA VAL A 91 0.84 30.66 -6.65
C VAL A 91 -0.26 30.20 -5.69
N GLY A 92 -1.00 29.17 -6.07
CA GLY A 92 -1.99 28.55 -5.21
C GLY A 92 -1.35 27.56 -4.22
N SER A 93 -1.98 27.40 -3.07
CA SER A 93 -1.69 26.28 -2.15
C SER A 93 -2.93 25.42 -2.01
N GLN A 94 -2.72 24.13 -1.92
CA GLN A 94 -3.78 23.15 -1.63
C GLN A 94 -3.36 22.31 -0.43
N ASP A 95 -4.34 21.91 0.35
CA ASP A 95 -4.11 21.05 1.50
C ASP A 95 -4.31 19.59 1.08
N HIS A 96 -3.31 18.77 1.31
CA HIS A 96 -3.43 17.34 1.18
C HIS A 96 -3.75 16.75 2.56
N ILE A 97 -4.97 16.28 2.74
CA ILE A 97 -5.46 15.73 4.00
C ILE A 97 -5.27 14.23 3.99
N VAL A 98 -4.69 13.72 5.06
CA VAL A 98 -4.40 12.31 5.25
C VAL A 98 -5.08 11.83 6.52
N SER A 99 -5.79 10.71 6.44
CA SER A 99 -6.41 10.07 7.60
C SER A 99 -5.41 9.23 8.37
N ILE A 100 -5.42 9.38 9.69
CA ILE A 100 -4.69 8.54 10.63
C ILE A 100 -5.68 7.56 11.24
N TYR A 101 -5.34 6.29 11.25
CA TYR A 101 -6.19 5.25 11.82
C TYR A 101 -5.40 4.33 12.72
N ARG A 102 -6.06 3.83 13.75
CA ARG A 102 -5.51 2.93 14.75
C ARG A 102 -5.95 1.51 14.46
N ARG A 103 -4.99 0.60 14.51
CA ARG A 103 -5.21 -0.83 14.38
C ARG A 103 -4.62 -1.55 15.57
N GLY A 104 -5.18 -2.69 15.90
CA GLY A 104 -4.66 -3.52 16.97
C GLY A 104 -5.29 -4.90 16.95
N PHE A 105 -4.63 -5.82 17.63
CA PHE A 105 -5.11 -7.18 17.86
C PHE A 105 -4.62 -7.65 19.22
N ALA A 106 -5.32 -8.62 19.77
CA ALA A 106 -4.97 -9.21 21.06
C ALA A 106 -5.10 -10.73 20.99
N TYR A 107 -4.18 -11.40 21.66
CA TYR A 107 -4.20 -12.84 21.86
C TYR A 107 -4.17 -13.15 23.36
N GLY A 108 -4.93 -14.16 23.75
CA GLY A 108 -4.95 -14.66 25.12
C GLY A 108 -4.70 -16.16 25.14
N THR A 109 -4.04 -16.65 26.18
CA THR A 109 -3.86 -18.07 26.43
C THR A 109 -4.19 -18.39 27.87
N ASP A 110 -4.91 -19.49 28.06
CA ASP A 110 -5.29 -20.02 29.37
C ASP A 110 -4.26 -21.03 29.83
N ASP A 111 -3.94 -21.03 31.11
CA ASP A 111 -3.00 -21.97 31.71
C ASP A 111 -3.46 -23.44 31.56
N ILE A 112 -4.77 -23.69 31.54
CA ILE A 112 -5.34 -25.03 31.34
C ILE A 112 -5.06 -25.49 29.89
N SER A 113 -5.20 -24.58 28.91
CA SER A 113 -4.91 -24.88 27.50
C SER A 113 -3.44 -25.19 27.27
N LYS A 114 -2.53 -24.51 27.99
CA LYS A 114 -1.08 -24.81 27.95
C LYS A 114 -0.80 -26.24 28.44
N MET A 115 -1.41 -26.64 29.54
CA MET A 115 -1.25 -27.98 30.10
C MET A 115 -1.83 -29.07 29.19
N GLY A 116 -2.98 -28.81 28.56
CA GLY A 116 -3.67 -29.79 27.70
C GLY A 116 -3.06 -29.98 26.34
N SER A 117 -2.48 -28.93 25.76
CA SER A 117 -1.92 -28.97 24.40
C SER A 117 -0.48 -29.45 24.32
N GLY A 118 0.24 -29.53 25.48
CA GLY A 118 1.67 -29.83 25.47
C GLY A 118 2.55 -28.74 24.85
N LEU A 119 1.98 -27.63 24.44
CA LEU A 119 2.69 -26.46 23.91
C LEU A 119 3.21 -25.61 25.07
N ALA A 120 4.52 -25.55 25.23
CA ALA A 120 5.16 -24.89 26.36
C ALA A 120 4.91 -23.37 26.39
N ASP A 121 4.82 -22.70 25.24
CA ASP A 121 4.62 -21.25 25.15
C ASP A 121 3.88 -20.83 23.86
N PRO A 122 2.52 -20.84 23.85
CA PRO A 122 1.76 -20.38 22.69
C PRO A 122 1.90 -18.87 22.44
N LEU A 123 2.17 -18.05 23.46
CA LEU A 123 2.41 -16.62 23.30
C LEU A 123 3.78 -16.31 22.68
N GLY A 124 4.78 -17.17 22.91
CA GLY A 124 6.06 -17.09 22.21
C GLY A 124 5.90 -17.19 20.69
N HIS A 125 5.06 -18.12 20.22
CA HIS A 125 4.75 -18.26 18.81
C HIS A 125 4.07 -17.00 18.23
N VAL A 126 3.14 -16.39 18.95
CA VAL A 126 2.51 -15.11 18.54
C VAL A 126 3.55 -14.01 18.45
N ARG A 127 4.47 -13.92 19.42
CA ARG A 127 5.54 -12.92 19.42
C ARG A 127 6.43 -13.05 18.18
N ASP A 128 6.81 -14.27 17.82
CA ASP A 128 7.69 -14.52 16.67
C ASP A 128 7.03 -14.16 15.34
N GLN A 129 5.69 -14.28 15.28
CA GLN A 129 4.91 -13.92 14.08
C GLN A 129 4.41 -12.46 14.08
N LEU A 130 4.65 -11.71 15.15
CA LEU A 130 4.10 -10.37 15.32
C LEU A 130 4.44 -9.43 14.17
N ALA A 131 5.71 -9.39 13.76
CA ALA A 131 6.15 -8.51 12.68
C ALA A 131 5.47 -8.85 11.35
N ALA A 132 5.31 -10.14 11.06
CA ALA A 132 4.62 -10.60 9.86
C ALA A 132 3.12 -10.25 9.89
N ALA A 133 2.47 -10.38 11.06
CA ALA A 133 1.07 -10.03 11.23
C ALA A 133 0.81 -8.52 11.03
N VAL A 134 1.65 -7.66 11.62
CA VAL A 134 1.54 -6.21 11.44
C VAL A 134 1.82 -5.82 9.99
N ASN A 135 2.81 -6.45 9.34
CA ASN A 135 3.09 -6.20 7.92
C ASN A 135 1.90 -6.58 7.03
N LYS A 136 1.23 -7.69 7.31
CA LYS A 136 0.01 -8.11 6.61
C LYS A 136 -1.10 -7.07 6.74
N LEU A 137 -1.34 -6.53 7.94
CA LEU A 137 -2.33 -5.48 8.16
C LEU A 137 -1.97 -4.18 7.43
N ASN A 138 -0.69 -3.79 7.44
CA ASN A 138 -0.19 -2.63 6.68
C ASN A 138 -0.46 -2.78 5.18
N THR A 139 -0.17 -3.93 4.61
CA THR A 139 -0.42 -4.20 3.18
C THR A 139 -1.91 -4.18 2.86
N THR A 140 -2.76 -4.74 3.73
CA THR A 140 -4.22 -4.72 3.55
C THR A 140 -4.75 -3.28 3.52
N SER A 141 -4.32 -2.44 4.46
CA SER A 141 -4.74 -1.04 4.50
C SER A 141 -4.19 -0.23 3.33
N ALA A 142 -2.94 -0.47 2.91
CA ALA A 142 -2.35 0.15 1.72
C ALA A 142 -3.13 -0.21 0.44
N ARG A 143 -3.50 -1.49 0.30
CA ARG A 143 -4.38 -1.95 -0.78
C ARG A 143 -5.73 -1.22 -0.76
N SER A 144 -6.37 -1.11 0.40
CA SER A 144 -7.66 -0.44 0.54
C SER A 144 -7.59 1.02 0.11
N VAL A 145 -6.50 1.73 0.42
CA VAL A 145 -6.27 3.11 -0.06
C VAL A 145 -6.13 3.16 -1.58
N MET A 146 -5.40 2.22 -2.20
CA MET A 146 -5.31 2.14 -3.66
C MET A 146 -6.68 1.85 -4.29
N GLU A 147 -7.44 0.91 -3.75
CA GLU A 147 -8.79 0.60 -4.22
C GLU A 147 -9.72 1.81 -4.11
N GLY A 148 -9.67 2.55 -3.00
CA GLY A 148 -10.45 3.77 -2.81
C GLY A 148 -10.11 4.88 -3.80
N ALA A 149 -8.83 5.03 -4.16
CA ALA A 149 -8.40 6.02 -5.13
C ALA A 149 -9.00 5.79 -6.55
N PHE A 150 -9.21 4.53 -6.93
CA PHE A 150 -9.79 4.15 -8.23
C PHE A 150 -11.29 3.86 -8.20
N GLY A 151 -11.83 3.50 -7.04
CA GLY A 151 -13.12 2.83 -6.91
C GLY A 151 -12.96 1.28 -6.92
N PRO A 152 -13.79 0.54 -6.14
CA PRO A 152 -13.53 -0.88 -5.90
C PRO A 152 -13.63 -1.74 -7.17
N ILE A 153 -14.71 -1.63 -7.96
CA ILE A 153 -14.94 -2.46 -9.15
C ILE A 153 -15.07 -1.57 -10.38
N VAL A 154 -16.06 -0.67 -10.34
CA VAL A 154 -16.25 0.33 -11.38
C VAL A 154 -15.34 1.50 -11.08
N PRO A 155 -14.56 1.99 -12.05
CA PRO A 155 -13.73 3.17 -11.83
C PRO A 155 -14.63 4.40 -11.61
N ASP A 156 -14.84 4.78 -10.37
CA ASP A 156 -15.62 5.94 -9.93
C ASP A 156 -14.85 6.84 -8.96
N GLY A 157 -13.60 6.49 -8.67
CA GLY A 157 -12.71 7.23 -7.78
C GLY A 157 -12.01 8.41 -8.46
N VAL A 158 -11.17 9.10 -7.71
CA VAL A 158 -10.36 10.24 -8.17
C VAL A 158 -9.50 9.86 -9.37
N LEU A 159 -8.96 8.64 -9.40
CA LEU A 159 -8.10 8.12 -10.46
C LEU A 159 -8.87 7.28 -11.51
N GLN A 160 -10.18 7.44 -11.65
CA GLN A 160 -11.00 6.67 -12.60
C GLN A 160 -10.49 6.72 -14.05
N ASN A 161 -9.99 7.87 -14.49
CA ASN A 161 -9.46 8.06 -15.86
C ASN A 161 -8.13 7.33 -16.10
N PHE A 162 -7.49 6.80 -15.05
CA PHE A 162 -6.27 6.01 -15.11
C PHE A 162 -6.52 4.53 -14.81
N ALA A 163 -7.75 4.08 -14.98
CA ALA A 163 -8.15 2.68 -14.84
C ALA A 163 -8.60 2.13 -16.20
N ILE A 164 -8.12 0.94 -16.53
CA ILE A 164 -8.53 0.20 -17.73
C ILE A 164 -9.14 -1.11 -17.27
N ASP A 165 -10.34 -1.42 -17.74
CA ASP A 165 -11.00 -2.70 -17.53
C ASP A 165 -10.93 -3.54 -18.82
N LYS A 166 -10.13 -4.60 -18.81
CA LYS A 166 -10.01 -5.58 -19.89
C LYS A 166 -10.75 -6.88 -19.57
N THR A 167 -11.45 -6.94 -18.45
CA THR A 167 -12.11 -8.18 -18.03
C THR A 167 -13.25 -8.55 -18.97
N GLY A 168 -13.32 -9.85 -19.28
CA GLY A 168 -14.45 -10.44 -20.01
C GLY A 168 -15.59 -10.86 -19.08
N GLY A 169 -16.74 -11.22 -19.66
CA GLY A 169 -17.85 -11.83 -18.94
C GLY A 169 -17.56 -13.27 -18.51
N ALA A 170 -18.59 -14.12 -18.49
CA ALA A 170 -18.54 -15.51 -17.99
C ALA A 170 -17.50 -16.43 -18.67
N ALA A 171 -16.97 -16.08 -19.83
CA ALA A 171 -15.95 -16.84 -20.55
C ALA A 171 -14.84 -15.92 -21.05
N PRO A 172 -13.85 -15.57 -20.19
CA PRO A 172 -12.74 -14.72 -20.59
C PRO A 172 -11.86 -15.43 -21.64
N THR A 173 -11.39 -14.67 -22.58
CA THR A 173 -10.48 -15.11 -23.65
C THR A 173 -9.09 -14.48 -23.46
N ALA A 174 -8.13 -14.87 -24.28
CA ALA A 174 -6.77 -14.32 -24.24
C ALA A 174 -6.70 -12.77 -24.34
N VAL A 175 -7.71 -12.13 -24.92
CA VAL A 175 -7.83 -10.66 -25.01
C VAL A 175 -8.08 -10.03 -23.63
N ASN A 176 -8.64 -10.79 -22.71
CA ASN A 176 -8.97 -10.35 -21.35
C ASN A 176 -7.81 -10.58 -20.35
N TYR A 177 -6.76 -11.24 -20.79
CA TYR A 177 -5.59 -11.52 -19.97
C TYR A 177 -4.55 -10.38 -20.10
N LEU A 178 -3.63 -10.34 -19.15
CA LEU A 178 -2.58 -9.33 -19.17
C LEU A 178 -1.65 -9.54 -20.36
N ALA A 179 -1.60 -8.58 -21.28
CA ALA A 179 -0.76 -8.60 -22.47
C ALA A 179 0.05 -7.31 -22.60
N ALA A 180 1.10 -7.34 -23.42
CA ALA A 180 1.94 -6.17 -23.69
C ALA A 180 1.12 -4.97 -24.20
N ALA A 181 0.12 -5.22 -25.03
CA ALA A 181 -0.77 -4.18 -25.56
C ALA A 181 -1.53 -3.43 -24.45
N SER A 182 -2.05 -4.17 -23.46
CA SER A 182 -2.77 -3.58 -22.31
C SER A 182 -1.85 -2.71 -21.45
N VAL A 183 -0.60 -3.14 -21.28
CA VAL A 183 0.41 -2.36 -20.53
C VAL A 183 0.81 -1.10 -21.28
N ILE A 184 0.96 -1.16 -22.61
CA ILE A 184 1.27 0.01 -23.44
C ILE A 184 0.11 1.01 -23.40
N GLU A 185 -1.13 0.53 -23.50
CA GLU A 185 -2.33 1.36 -23.36
C GLU A 185 -2.38 2.05 -22.00
N ALA A 186 -2.07 1.32 -20.92
CA ALA A 186 -2.01 1.86 -19.58
C ALA A 186 -0.93 2.96 -19.43
N LYS A 187 0.26 2.75 -19.99
CA LYS A 187 1.31 3.77 -20.01
C LYS A 187 0.88 5.02 -20.79
N GLN A 188 0.13 4.83 -21.87
CA GLN A 188 -0.36 5.94 -22.71
C GLN A 188 -1.36 6.85 -21.98
N LEU A 189 -2.10 6.35 -20.95
CA LEU A 189 -2.97 7.20 -20.13
C LEU A 189 -2.20 8.31 -19.39
N LEU A 190 -0.95 8.05 -19.02
CA LEU A 190 -0.08 9.04 -18.40
C LEU A 190 0.66 9.93 -19.41
N GLY A 191 0.56 9.63 -20.72
CA GLY A 191 1.30 10.34 -21.77
C GLY A 191 2.81 10.17 -21.60
N GLU A 192 3.56 11.28 -21.67
CA GLU A 192 5.03 11.28 -21.50
C GLU A 192 5.50 10.73 -20.15
N ARG A 193 4.68 10.86 -19.08
CA ARG A 193 4.98 10.33 -17.75
C ARG A 193 4.81 8.82 -17.63
N GLY A 194 4.33 8.15 -18.67
CA GLY A 194 4.27 6.70 -18.72
C GLY A 194 5.65 6.03 -18.61
N THR A 195 6.74 6.78 -18.86
CA THR A 195 8.12 6.32 -18.68
C THR A 195 8.57 6.30 -17.22
N ASP A 196 7.89 7.04 -16.35
CA ASP A 196 8.22 7.12 -14.92
C ASP A 196 7.74 5.88 -14.13
N LEU A 197 6.95 5.02 -14.75
CA LEU A 197 6.45 3.78 -14.15
C LEU A 197 7.59 2.79 -13.99
N THR A 198 7.92 2.45 -12.74
CA THR A 198 9.04 1.58 -12.39
C THR A 198 8.63 0.25 -11.77
N GLY A 199 7.42 0.16 -11.22
CA GLY A 199 6.93 -1.02 -10.52
C GLY A 199 5.57 -1.49 -11.02
N MET A 200 5.35 -2.81 -10.92
CA MET A 200 4.09 -3.47 -11.24
C MET A 200 3.73 -4.40 -10.09
N VAL A 201 2.55 -4.22 -9.51
CA VAL A 201 2.03 -5.06 -8.42
C VAL A 201 0.91 -5.92 -8.95
N MET A 202 0.96 -7.22 -8.70
CA MET A 202 -0.04 -8.16 -9.17
C MET A 202 -0.17 -9.40 -8.26
N HIS A 203 -1.26 -10.11 -8.42
CA HIS A 203 -1.48 -11.41 -7.79
C HIS A 203 -0.67 -12.52 -8.48
N SER A 204 -0.29 -13.57 -7.73
CA SER A 204 0.49 -14.71 -8.24
C SER A 204 -0.13 -15.38 -9.47
N ALA A 205 -1.46 -15.49 -9.53
CA ALA A 205 -2.17 -16.09 -10.67
C ALA A 205 -1.96 -15.31 -11.99
N VAL A 206 -1.82 -13.97 -11.93
CA VAL A 206 -1.51 -13.14 -13.11
C VAL A 206 -0.04 -13.26 -13.46
N ALA A 207 0.84 -13.31 -12.45
CA ALA A 207 2.27 -13.49 -12.65
C ALA A 207 2.58 -14.81 -13.36
N SER A 208 1.94 -15.92 -12.94
CA SER A 208 2.09 -17.24 -13.59
C SER A 208 1.73 -17.21 -15.07
N TYR A 209 0.70 -16.44 -15.45
CA TYR A 209 0.36 -16.26 -16.86
C TYR A 209 1.44 -15.50 -17.63
N LEU A 210 2.03 -14.44 -17.02
CA LEU A 210 3.13 -13.71 -17.66
C LEU A 210 4.39 -14.57 -17.82
N GLU A 211 4.64 -15.51 -16.90
CA GLU A 211 5.72 -16.48 -17.01
C GLU A 211 5.49 -17.44 -18.16
N GLU A 212 4.29 -18.02 -18.26
CA GLU A 212 3.91 -18.90 -19.37
C GLU A 212 4.10 -18.22 -20.72
N GLN A 213 3.72 -16.95 -20.82
CA GLN A 213 3.90 -16.16 -22.06
C GLN A 213 5.34 -15.70 -22.30
N GLY A 214 6.26 -15.95 -21.40
CA GLY A 214 7.67 -15.52 -21.51
C GLY A 214 7.90 -14.02 -21.36
N TYR A 215 6.93 -13.26 -20.85
CA TYR A 215 7.08 -11.81 -20.63
C TYR A 215 7.80 -11.47 -19.32
N MET A 216 7.94 -12.44 -18.42
CA MET A 216 8.58 -12.23 -17.13
C MET A 216 10.02 -12.73 -17.16
N GLN A 217 10.94 -11.87 -16.75
CA GLN A 217 12.36 -12.19 -16.57
C GLN A 217 12.66 -12.30 -15.08
N ALA A 218 13.15 -13.45 -14.63
CA ALA A 218 13.56 -13.63 -13.26
C ALA A 218 14.84 -12.82 -12.96
N LEU A 219 14.92 -12.20 -11.78
CA LEU A 219 16.13 -11.54 -11.28
C LEU A 219 16.94 -12.56 -10.47
N VAL A 220 18.10 -12.91 -10.96
CA VAL A 220 19.07 -13.77 -10.23
C VAL A 220 20.33 -12.95 -10.01
N ASP A 221 20.66 -12.67 -8.75
CA ASP A 221 21.90 -12.01 -8.30
C ASP A 221 22.41 -10.85 -9.19
N GLY A 222 21.49 -9.95 -9.55
CA GLY A 222 21.82 -8.77 -10.38
C GLY A 222 21.97 -9.05 -11.87
N SER A 223 21.81 -10.28 -12.31
CA SER A 223 21.74 -10.64 -13.74
C SER A 223 20.32 -11.06 -14.10
N THR A 224 19.86 -10.66 -15.28
CA THR A 224 18.57 -11.09 -15.82
C THR A 224 18.71 -12.48 -16.45
N VAL A 225 17.95 -13.45 -15.94
CA VAL A 225 17.82 -14.77 -16.58
C VAL A 225 16.50 -14.81 -17.33
N TYR A 226 16.55 -15.24 -18.58
CA TYR A 226 15.37 -15.36 -19.45
C TYR A 226 14.37 -16.39 -18.93
N ALA A 227 13.10 -16.14 -19.14
CA ALA A 227 11.98 -17.03 -18.80
C ALA A 227 12.22 -18.45 -19.32
N GLY A 228 12.01 -19.43 -18.43
CA GLY A 228 12.22 -20.85 -18.72
C GLY A 228 13.11 -21.57 -17.69
N GLN A 229 13.83 -20.83 -16.88
CA GLN A 229 14.51 -21.38 -15.70
C GLN A 229 13.78 -20.81 -14.48
N GLY A 230 13.07 -21.65 -13.77
CA GLY A 230 12.16 -21.32 -12.68
C GLY A 230 12.54 -20.10 -11.83
N ILE A 231 11.55 -19.42 -11.31
CA ILE A 231 11.73 -18.18 -10.52
C ILE A 231 12.74 -18.41 -9.42
N GLY A 232 13.98 -18.00 -9.67
CA GLY A 232 14.93 -17.80 -8.61
C GLY A 232 14.46 -16.60 -7.80
N VAL A 233 13.88 -16.84 -6.63
CA VAL A 233 13.53 -15.79 -5.68
C VAL A 233 14.82 -15.08 -5.33
N GLY A 234 15.08 -13.96 -5.99
CA GLY A 234 16.22 -13.10 -5.66
C GLY A 234 16.08 -12.68 -4.20
N SER A 235 16.98 -13.18 -3.37
CA SER A 235 16.98 -12.88 -1.95
C SER A 235 17.19 -11.38 -1.74
N GLY A 236 16.21 -10.70 -1.18
CA GLY A 236 16.38 -9.41 -0.56
C GLY A 236 15.89 -8.17 -1.30
N SER A 237 15.53 -8.23 -2.61
CA SER A 237 15.12 -7.02 -3.35
C SER A 237 13.62 -6.71 -3.35
N GLY A 238 12.78 -7.57 -2.75
CA GLY A 238 11.31 -7.41 -2.78
C GLY A 238 10.67 -7.64 -4.16
N PHE A 239 11.45 -7.87 -5.21
CA PHE A 239 10.98 -8.09 -6.58
C PHE A 239 11.01 -9.57 -6.95
N ALA A 240 9.97 -10.04 -7.66
CA ALA A 240 9.93 -11.39 -8.20
C ALA A 240 10.62 -11.49 -9.57
N GLY A 241 10.66 -10.40 -10.33
CA GLY A 241 11.23 -10.35 -11.66
C GLY A 241 11.03 -8.99 -12.33
N ARG A 242 11.30 -8.92 -13.64
CA ARG A 242 10.99 -7.75 -14.48
C ARG A 242 10.07 -8.16 -15.61
N ALA A 243 9.06 -7.32 -15.88
CA ALA A 243 8.18 -7.46 -17.02
C ALA A 243 7.93 -6.08 -17.64
N PHE A 244 7.96 -5.97 -18.94
CA PHE A 244 7.70 -4.72 -19.71
C PHE A 244 8.56 -3.52 -19.26
N GLY A 245 9.77 -3.78 -18.77
CA GLY A 245 10.69 -2.76 -18.25
C GLY A 245 10.44 -2.32 -16.82
N MET A 246 9.45 -2.89 -16.14
CA MET A 246 9.07 -2.60 -14.75
C MET A 246 9.43 -3.76 -13.83
N ASN A 247 9.72 -3.46 -12.58
CA ASN A 247 9.95 -4.45 -11.55
C ASN A 247 8.62 -5.04 -11.07
N VAL A 248 8.52 -6.37 -10.99
CA VAL A 248 7.29 -7.07 -10.63
C VAL A 248 7.30 -7.42 -9.15
N ILE A 249 6.24 -7.07 -8.45
CA ILE A 249 5.96 -7.44 -7.06
C ILE A 249 4.76 -8.37 -7.08
N ILE A 250 4.94 -9.57 -6.54
CA ILE A 250 3.86 -10.55 -6.39
C ILE A 250 3.38 -10.49 -4.95
N ASP A 251 2.08 -10.18 -4.77
CA ASP A 251 1.43 -10.22 -3.48
C ASP A 251 -0.01 -10.70 -3.61
N ASP A 252 -0.31 -11.84 -3.00
CA ASP A 252 -1.64 -12.47 -3.05
C ASP A 252 -2.70 -11.71 -2.24
N GLN A 253 -2.31 -10.72 -1.45
CA GLN A 253 -3.27 -9.81 -0.83
C GLN A 253 -3.97 -8.92 -1.87
N PHE A 254 -3.37 -8.70 -3.06
CA PHE A 254 -4.02 -8.08 -4.21
C PHE A 254 -4.87 -9.08 -5.00
N GLY A 255 -5.62 -9.89 -4.26
CA GLY A 255 -6.55 -10.86 -4.81
C GLY A 255 -7.68 -10.24 -5.62
N PRO A 256 -8.55 -11.09 -6.18
CA PRO A 256 -9.61 -10.62 -7.05
C PRO A 256 -10.53 -9.64 -6.32
N LEU A 257 -10.94 -8.59 -7.01
CA LEU A 257 -11.98 -7.70 -6.54
C LEU A 257 -13.30 -8.48 -6.54
N ALA A 258 -14.03 -8.37 -5.43
CA ALA A 258 -15.37 -8.94 -5.33
C ALA A 258 -16.26 -8.22 -6.35
N GLY A 259 -16.44 -8.83 -7.49
CA GLY A 259 -17.24 -8.29 -8.57
C GLY A 259 -18.58 -9.01 -8.66
N GLY A 260 -19.63 -8.24 -8.76
CA GLY A 260 -20.84 -8.60 -9.41
C GLY A 260 -21.62 -9.81 -8.91
N THR A 261 -22.49 -10.24 -9.74
CA THR A 261 -23.46 -11.31 -9.56
C THR A 261 -22.78 -12.69 -9.49
N SER A 262 -23.31 -13.60 -8.68
CA SER A 262 -22.86 -14.99 -8.57
C SER A 262 -22.62 -15.62 -9.95
N GLY A 263 -21.39 -16.01 -10.24
CA GLY A 263 -20.95 -16.59 -11.52
C GLY A 263 -20.04 -15.70 -12.35
N ASP A 264 -19.77 -14.47 -11.90
CA ASP A 264 -18.84 -13.57 -12.60
C ASP A 264 -17.39 -14.04 -12.43
N VAL A 265 -16.66 -13.95 -13.53
CA VAL A 265 -15.24 -14.25 -13.57
C VAL A 265 -14.49 -13.22 -12.73
N LYS A 266 -13.58 -13.71 -11.91
CA LYS A 266 -12.80 -12.84 -11.02
C LYS A 266 -11.95 -11.84 -11.78
N LYS A 267 -11.97 -10.62 -11.28
CA LYS A 267 -11.19 -9.48 -11.80
C LYS A 267 -9.96 -9.27 -10.95
N TYR A 268 -8.80 -9.44 -11.52
CA TYR A 268 -7.52 -9.25 -10.84
C TYR A 268 -6.97 -7.85 -11.12
N PRO A 269 -6.76 -7.02 -10.09
CA PRO A 269 -6.14 -5.72 -10.27
C PRO A 269 -4.63 -5.86 -10.46
N VAL A 270 -4.12 -5.17 -11.45
CA VAL A 270 -2.69 -4.96 -11.69
C VAL A 270 -2.42 -3.48 -11.59
N TYR A 271 -1.55 -3.08 -10.67
CA TYR A 271 -1.19 -1.69 -10.46
C TYR A 271 0.17 -1.40 -11.08
N LEU A 272 0.23 -0.42 -11.97
CA LEU A 272 1.45 0.13 -12.51
C LEU A 272 1.76 1.42 -11.77
N ALA A 273 2.93 1.50 -11.16
CA ALA A 273 3.26 2.58 -10.24
C ALA A 273 4.67 3.13 -10.46
N LYS A 274 4.84 4.43 -10.24
CA LYS A 274 6.17 5.03 -10.10
C LYS A 274 6.72 4.75 -8.70
N GLY A 275 8.05 4.89 -8.52
CA GLY A 275 8.65 4.87 -7.18
C GLY A 275 8.08 5.96 -6.29
N GLY A 276 7.83 5.64 -5.00
CA GLY A 276 7.28 6.57 -4.03
C GLY A 276 5.83 6.99 -4.28
N VAL A 277 5.07 6.20 -5.04
CA VAL A 277 3.66 6.50 -5.36
C VAL A 277 2.77 6.55 -4.14
N MET A 278 3.10 5.78 -3.11
CA MET A 278 2.40 5.79 -1.83
C MET A 278 3.35 6.22 -0.73
N GLN A 279 2.84 7.02 0.18
CA GLN A 279 3.58 7.45 1.36
C GLN A 279 2.94 6.87 2.61
N THR A 280 3.78 6.44 3.55
CA THR A 280 3.36 5.96 4.85
C THR A 280 4.04 6.76 5.97
N ALA A 281 3.35 6.89 7.09
CA ALA A 281 3.94 7.49 8.27
C ALA A 281 5.01 6.60 8.88
N SER A 282 5.99 7.20 9.55
CA SER A 282 6.88 6.44 10.42
C SER A 282 6.08 5.90 11.61
N GLN A 283 6.06 4.59 11.78
CA GLN A 283 5.40 3.93 12.91
C GLN A 283 6.30 4.07 14.16
N SER A 284 6.16 5.18 14.87
CA SER A 284 6.85 5.37 16.15
C SER A 284 6.07 4.79 17.35
N ASP A 285 4.79 4.43 17.15
CA ASP A 285 3.83 4.15 18.22
C ASP A 285 3.35 2.68 18.27
N LEU A 286 4.19 1.74 17.86
CA LEU A 286 3.89 0.34 18.11
C LEU A 286 3.94 0.07 19.61
N ARG A 287 2.77 -0.20 20.20
CA ARG A 287 2.63 -0.51 21.63
C ARG A 287 2.32 -1.97 21.81
N ILE A 288 3.12 -2.61 22.63
CA ILE A 288 2.92 -4.01 23.00
C ILE A 288 2.66 -4.05 24.49
N ASN A 289 1.44 -4.46 24.85
CA ASN A 289 1.01 -4.57 26.22
C ASN A 289 0.85 -6.05 26.57
N TYR A 290 1.44 -6.44 27.66
CA TYR A 290 1.29 -7.76 28.25
C TYR A 290 0.60 -7.62 29.58
N ASP A 291 -0.43 -8.42 29.82
CA ASP A 291 -1.17 -8.45 31.08
C ASP A 291 -1.56 -9.88 31.45
N ARG A 292 -1.65 -10.14 32.73
CA ARG A 292 -2.14 -11.40 33.26
C ARG A 292 -3.43 -11.16 34.08
N ASN A 293 -4.50 -11.74 33.59
CA ASN A 293 -5.73 -11.76 34.38
C ASN A 293 -5.65 -12.85 35.44
N ILE A 294 -5.47 -12.42 36.70
CA ILE A 294 -5.28 -13.31 37.86
C ILE A 294 -6.55 -14.10 38.14
N LEU A 295 -7.73 -13.53 37.87
CA LEU A 295 -9.02 -14.18 38.20
C LEU A 295 -9.39 -15.28 37.20
N SER A 296 -8.93 -15.16 35.94
CA SER A 296 -9.19 -16.16 34.89
C SER A 296 -7.97 -17.01 34.55
N PHE A 297 -6.83 -16.79 35.18
CA PHE A 297 -5.55 -17.48 34.91
C PHE A 297 -5.16 -17.42 33.44
N GLN A 298 -5.39 -16.25 32.78
CA GLN A 298 -5.12 -16.01 31.37
C GLN A 298 -4.02 -14.98 31.20
N ASP A 299 -3.05 -15.31 30.36
CA ASP A 299 -2.05 -14.38 29.88
C ASP A 299 -2.56 -13.73 28.59
N GLN A 300 -2.45 -12.40 28.48
CA GLN A 300 -2.93 -11.62 27.35
C GLN A 300 -1.83 -10.77 26.78
N LEU A 301 -1.71 -10.77 25.45
CA LEU A 301 -0.82 -9.91 24.67
C LEU A 301 -1.70 -9.04 23.78
N ALA A 302 -1.62 -7.73 23.95
CA ALA A 302 -2.30 -6.77 23.09
C ALA A 302 -1.27 -5.91 22.35
N VAL A 303 -1.49 -5.75 21.05
CA VAL A 303 -0.65 -4.92 20.17
C VAL A 303 -1.54 -3.88 19.55
N ASP A 304 -1.14 -2.61 19.65
CA ASP A 304 -1.79 -1.51 18.97
C ASP A 304 -0.78 -0.58 18.31
N PHE A 305 -1.17 -0.02 17.17
CA PHE A 305 -0.33 0.87 16.38
C PHE A 305 -1.18 1.83 15.56
N HIS A 306 -0.61 2.99 15.25
CA HIS A 306 -1.22 3.95 14.35
C HIS A 306 -0.64 3.79 12.94
N GLN A 307 -1.50 3.91 11.96
CA GLN A 307 -1.14 3.83 10.55
C GLN A 307 -1.65 5.05 9.79
N CYS A 308 -0.93 5.38 8.74
CA CYS A 308 -1.32 6.41 7.80
C CYS A 308 -0.73 6.05 6.45
N HIS A 309 -1.59 5.83 5.47
CA HIS A 309 -1.19 5.59 4.09
C HIS A 309 -1.85 6.63 3.22
N THR A 310 -1.10 7.22 2.31
CA THR A 310 -1.62 8.21 1.39
C THR A 310 -0.97 8.12 0.02
N ILE A 311 -1.72 8.51 -0.99
CA ILE A 311 -1.23 8.68 -2.36
C ILE A 311 -1.15 10.17 -2.61
N PRO A 312 0.05 10.77 -2.79
CA PRO A 312 0.17 12.19 -3.09
C PRO A 312 -0.68 12.59 -4.29
N GLY A 313 -1.55 13.56 -4.11
CA GLY A 313 -2.53 13.97 -5.12
C GLY A 313 -3.95 13.44 -4.90
N VAL A 314 -4.15 12.48 -3.96
CA VAL A 314 -5.46 11.92 -3.58
C VAL A 314 -5.68 12.16 -2.10
N SER A 315 -6.49 13.17 -1.77
CA SER A 315 -6.74 13.65 -0.41
C SER A 315 -7.95 12.96 0.22
N TRP A 316 -7.90 12.69 1.52
CA TRP A 316 -9.03 12.18 2.29
C TRP A 316 -10.02 13.31 2.58
N THR A 317 -11.27 13.17 2.14
CA THR A 317 -12.33 14.18 2.29
C THR A 317 -13.43 13.81 3.28
N SER A 318 -13.52 12.52 3.63
CA SER A 318 -14.57 12.04 4.53
C SER A 318 -14.40 12.58 5.96
N ALA A 319 -15.52 12.84 6.62
CA ALA A 319 -15.55 13.22 8.03
C ALA A 319 -15.27 12.07 9.01
N THR A 320 -15.18 10.83 8.50
CA THR A 320 -15.01 9.64 9.33
C THR A 320 -13.64 9.63 10.01
N ASP A 321 -13.65 9.53 11.34
CA ASP A 321 -12.46 9.34 12.15
C ASP A 321 -12.16 7.84 12.28
N ASN A 322 -10.87 7.48 12.29
CA ASN A 322 -10.41 6.10 12.38
C ASN A 322 -11.12 5.16 11.36
N PRO A 323 -10.99 5.42 10.04
CA PRO A 323 -11.71 4.67 9.03
C PRO A 323 -11.34 3.18 9.05
N THR A 324 -12.33 2.32 8.80
CA THR A 324 -12.11 0.89 8.55
C THR A 324 -11.48 0.67 7.18
N ASP A 325 -10.94 -0.53 6.91
CA ASP A 325 -10.37 -0.84 5.59
C ASP A 325 -11.45 -0.77 4.49
N ALA A 326 -12.71 -1.10 4.79
CA ALA A 326 -13.83 -0.91 3.88
C ALA A 326 -14.10 0.58 3.59
N ALA A 327 -14.01 1.46 4.60
CA ALA A 327 -14.14 2.90 4.40
C ALA A 327 -12.96 3.47 3.60
N LEU A 328 -11.74 2.95 3.80
CA LEU A 328 -10.56 3.29 2.99
C LEU A 328 -10.70 2.85 1.53
N ALA A 329 -11.39 1.75 1.26
CA ALA A 329 -11.65 1.27 -0.10
C ALA A 329 -12.80 2.01 -0.81
N THR A 330 -13.54 2.87 -0.10
CA THR A 330 -14.69 3.61 -0.66
C THR A 330 -14.22 4.87 -1.39
N SER A 331 -14.49 4.95 -2.69
CA SER A 331 -14.05 6.04 -3.57
C SER A 331 -14.57 7.43 -3.21
N THR A 332 -15.81 7.52 -2.72
CA THR A 332 -16.44 8.80 -2.33
C THR A 332 -15.77 9.50 -1.16
N ASN A 333 -14.88 8.80 -0.44
CA ASN A 333 -14.12 9.35 0.68
C ASN A 333 -12.86 10.11 0.24
N TYR A 334 -12.58 10.19 -1.06
CA TYR A 334 -11.38 10.82 -1.59
C TYR A 334 -11.71 11.96 -2.54
N GLY A 335 -10.82 12.95 -2.61
CA GLY A 335 -10.86 14.07 -3.51
C GLY A 335 -9.49 14.34 -4.15
N ALA A 336 -9.48 14.96 -5.33
CA ALA A 336 -8.24 15.34 -5.99
C ALA A 336 -7.58 16.52 -5.27
N SER A 337 -6.28 16.40 -4.96
CA SER A 337 -5.46 17.51 -4.47
C SER A 337 -4.42 17.97 -5.50
N TYR A 338 -4.24 17.25 -6.61
CA TYR A 338 -3.47 17.71 -7.76
C TYR A 338 -4.40 18.22 -8.86
N THR A 339 -3.99 19.28 -9.55
CA THR A 339 -4.68 19.78 -10.74
C THR A 339 -4.48 18.80 -11.91
N ASP A 340 -3.26 18.27 -12.10
CA ASP A 340 -2.97 17.22 -13.08
C ASP A 340 -2.66 15.90 -12.37
N LEU A 341 -3.63 15.00 -12.42
CA LEU A 341 -3.56 13.69 -11.77
C LEU A 341 -2.56 12.73 -12.45
N ARG A 342 -2.03 13.04 -13.65
CA ARG A 342 -0.93 12.28 -14.26
C ARG A 342 0.32 12.30 -13.36
N ASN A 343 0.46 13.35 -12.54
CA ASN A 343 1.56 13.51 -11.58
C ASN A 343 1.55 12.43 -10.49
N VAL A 344 0.42 11.80 -10.22
CA VAL A 344 0.31 10.69 -9.26
C VAL A 344 1.16 9.51 -9.72
N GLY A 345 1.18 9.20 -11.03
CA GLY A 345 1.98 8.11 -11.59
C GLY A 345 1.51 6.74 -11.13
N LEU A 346 0.19 6.54 -11.06
CA LEU A 346 -0.45 5.28 -10.71
C LEU A 346 -1.54 4.95 -11.71
N VAL A 347 -1.51 3.73 -12.27
CA VAL A 347 -2.50 3.23 -13.21
C VAL A 347 -2.97 1.85 -12.77
N ARG A 348 -4.26 1.57 -12.91
CA ARG A 348 -4.86 0.26 -12.61
C ARG A 348 -5.32 -0.41 -13.89
N LEU A 349 -4.92 -1.68 -14.07
CA LEU A 349 -5.47 -2.60 -15.06
C LEU A 349 -6.30 -3.65 -14.34
N LEU A 350 -7.53 -3.88 -14.79
CA LEU A 350 -8.33 -5.03 -14.38
C LEU A 350 -8.26 -6.07 -15.48
N VAL A 351 -7.83 -7.27 -15.14
CA VAL A 351 -7.63 -8.39 -16.06
C VAL A 351 -8.22 -9.68 -15.51
N ASN A 352 -8.46 -10.64 -16.36
CA ASN A 352 -8.71 -12.02 -15.97
C ASN A 352 -7.42 -12.83 -16.05
N THR A 353 -7.43 -14.03 -15.52
CA THR A 353 -6.33 -15.00 -15.61
C THR A 353 -6.89 -16.40 -15.85
N PRO A 354 -6.21 -17.24 -16.64
CA PRO A 354 -6.59 -18.64 -16.78
C PRO A 354 -6.27 -19.46 -15.52
N TYR A 355 -5.39 -18.94 -14.65
CA TYR A 355 -4.93 -19.62 -13.43
C TYR A 355 -5.70 -19.18 -12.17
N ASP A 356 -7.03 -19.04 -12.27
CA ASP A 356 -7.83 -18.74 -11.08
C ASP A 356 -7.83 -19.95 -10.12
N PRO A 357 -7.27 -19.82 -8.89
CA PRO A 357 -7.17 -20.94 -7.96
C PRO A 357 -8.52 -21.52 -7.52
N THR A 358 -9.63 -20.84 -7.75
CA THR A 358 -10.98 -21.38 -7.46
C THR A 358 -11.55 -22.23 -8.57
N THR A 359 -10.94 -22.24 -9.75
CA THR A 359 -11.36 -23.12 -10.85
C THR A 359 -10.92 -24.58 -10.61
N TYR A 360 -10.03 -24.80 -9.65
CA TYR A 360 -9.47 -26.11 -9.30
C TYR A 360 -9.96 -26.67 -7.96
N ALA A 361 -10.96 -26.02 -7.32
CA ALA A 361 -11.54 -26.46 -6.06
C ALA A 361 -12.86 -27.21 -6.26
#